data_8e593fddade2049a4b8830104d3a8f63
#
_entry.id   8e593fddade2049a4b8830104d3a8f63
#
_cell.length_a   1.000
_cell.length_b   1.000
_cell.length_c   1.000
_cell.angle_alpha   90.00
_cell.angle_beta   90.00
_cell.angle_gamma   90.00
#
_symmetry.space_group_name_H-M   'P 1'
#
loop_
_entity.id
_entity.type
_entity.pdbx_description
1 polymer ?
#
loop_
_entity_poly.entity_id
_entity_poly.type
_entity_poly.pdbx_seq_one_letter_code
_entity_poly.pdbx_strand_id
1 'polypeptide(L)'
;MSTLPEARALRALHPDDLRPTKEVFERYLGEWLGGPAAYSAERGHPRLRRRHMRFSIGVSERDAWMLCMRRALSEVVSDAALRAELDAAFFKTADFLRNDAEHVHVHHAEPTGLAAPMGAASEKMGPTPEKHKP
;
A
#
# COMPACT_ATOMS: atom_id res chain seq x y z
N MET A 1 -14.31 0.57 -6.89
CA MET A 1 -14.60 1.91 -6.32
C MET A 1 -15.65 2.67 -7.12
N SER A 2 -15.51 2.80 -8.42
CA SER A 2 -16.45 3.55 -9.26
C SER A 2 -17.84 2.91 -9.42
N THR A 3 -17.94 1.60 -9.22
CA THR A 3 -19.18 0.82 -9.46
C THR A 3 -19.89 0.39 -8.17
N LEU A 4 -19.26 0.52 -7.02
CA LEU A 4 -19.83 0.10 -5.73
C LEU A 4 -20.43 1.30 -4.99
N PRO A 5 -21.74 1.28 -4.69
CA PRO A 5 -22.39 2.38 -3.95
C PRO A 5 -21.78 2.62 -2.58
N GLU A 6 -21.34 1.56 -1.90
CA GLU A 6 -20.71 1.60 -0.57
C GLU A 6 -19.36 2.33 -0.59
N ALA A 7 -18.72 2.43 -1.73
CA ALA A 7 -17.44 3.11 -1.89
C ALA A 7 -17.58 4.56 -2.40
N ARG A 8 -18.78 5.11 -2.46
CA ARG A 8 -19.02 6.45 -3.01
C ARG A 8 -18.25 7.55 -2.26
N ALA A 9 -18.28 7.52 -0.94
CA ALA A 9 -17.56 8.49 -0.13
C ALA A 9 -16.04 8.37 -0.29
N LEU A 10 -15.53 7.13 -0.36
CA LEU A 10 -14.13 6.88 -0.62
C LEU A 10 -13.73 7.36 -2.02
N ARG A 11 -14.58 7.12 -3.02
CA ARG A 11 -14.34 7.60 -4.39
C ARG A 11 -14.21 9.11 -4.46
N ALA A 12 -14.99 9.84 -3.65
CA ALA A 12 -14.95 11.29 -3.59
C ALA A 12 -13.63 11.85 -3.05
N LEU A 13 -12.84 11.08 -2.34
CA LEU A 13 -11.49 11.46 -1.88
C LEU A 13 -10.45 11.41 -3.01
N HIS A 14 -10.79 10.82 -4.13
CA HIS A 14 -9.91 10.65 -5.27
C HIS A 14 -10.19 11.70 -6.34
N PRO A 15 -9.21 12.00 -7.23
CA PRO A 15 -9.44 12.85 -8.38
C PRO A 15 -10.54 12.32 -9.30
N ASP A 16 -11.20 13.19 -10.05
CA ASP A 16 -12.21 12.79 -11.03
C ASP A 16 -11.64 11.83 -12.08
N ASP A 17 -10.44 12.11 -12.57
CA ASP A 17 -9.70 11.22 -13.44
C ASP A 17 -8.82 10.27 -12.59
N LEU A 18 -9.20 9.00 -12.56
CA LEU A 18 -8.47 7.97 -11.83
C LEU A 18 -7.27 7.37 -12.58
N ARG A 19 -7.07 7.70 -13.84
CA ARG A 19 -5.99 7.08 -14.64
C ARG A 19 -4.62 7.25 -14.02
N PRO A 20 -4.17 8.44 -13.62
CA PRO A 20 -2.88 8.60 -12.97
C PRO A 20 -2.77 7.82 -11.65
N THR A 21 -3.83 7.81 -10.86
CA THR A 21 -3.87 7.07 -9.59
C THR A 21 -3.76 5.56 -9.81
N LYS A 22 -4.47 5.04 -10.81
CA LYS A 22 -4.39 3.61 -11.18
C LYS A 22 -2.99 3.21 -11.64
N GLU A 23 -2.36 4.02 -12.47
CA GLU A 23 -1.00 3.76 -12.96
C GLU A 23 0.03 3.72 -11.83
N VAL A 24 -0.04 4.67 -10.90
CA VAL A 24 0.84 4.70 -9.74
C VAL A 24 0.59 3.51 -8.83
N PHE A 25 -0.66 3.18 -8.59
CA PHE A 25 -1.05 2.05 -7.75
C PHE A 25 -0.61 0.71 -8.37
N GLU A 26 -0.75 0.56 -9.67
CA GLU A 26 -0.29 -0.63 -10.40
C GLU A 26 1.22 -0.84 -10.25
N ARG A 27 2.02 0.21 -10.40
CA ARG A 27 3.47 0.13 -10.20
C ARG A 27 3.83 -0.21 -8.76
N TYR A 28 3.18 0.42 -7.80
CA TYR A 28 3.37 0.13 -6.38
C TYR A 28 3.02 -1.32 -6.06
N LEU A 29 1.87 -1.77 -6.50
CA LEU A 29 1.37 -3.12 -6.21
C LEU A 29 2.24 -4.18 -6.89
N GLY A 30 2.68 -3.95 -8.13
CA GLY A 30 3.60 -4.84 -8.83
C GLY A 30 4.91 -5.02 -8.09
N GLU A 31 5.51 -3.94 -7.62
CA GLU A 31 6.72 -3.98 -6.80
C GLU A 31 6.48 -4.67 -5.46
N TRP A 32 5.38 -4.35 -4.78
CA TRP A 32 4.99 -4.95 -3.52
C TRP A 32 4.80 -6.47 -3.62
N LEU A 33 4.33 -6.96 -4.76
CA LEU A 33 4.15 -8.39 -5.06
C LEU A 33 5.44 -9.08 -5.55
N GLY A 34 6.56 -8.38 -5.59
CA GLY A 34 7.86 -8.95 -5.96
C GLY A 34 8.28 -8.73 -7.41
N GLY A 35 7.55 -7.91 -8.15
CA GLY A 35 7.91 -7.49 -9.50
C GLY A 35 9.02 -6.43 -9.53
N PRO A 36 9.26 -5.84 -10.73
CA PRO A 36 10.29 -4.80 -10.87
C PRO A 36 10.05 -3.61 -9.95
N ALA A 37 11.12 -3.01 -9.46
CA ALA A 37 11.09 -1.83 -8.58
C ALA A 37 10.69 -0.54 -9.32
N ALA A 38 9.63 -0.59 -10.11
CA ALA A 38 9.19 0.51 -10.96
C ALA A 38 8.70 1.73 -10.16
N TYR A 39 8.01 1.48 -9.05
CA TYR A 39 7.55 2.56 -8.17
C TYR A 39 8.73 3.25 -7.48
N SER A 40 9.61 2.48 -6.84
CA SER A 40 10.76 3.03 -6.10
C SER A 40 11.75 3.75 -7.00
N ALA A 41 11.96 3.25 -8.22
CA ALA A 41 12.82 3.87 -9.21
C ALA A 41 12.32 5.27 -9.61
N GLU A 42 11.01 5.44 -9.71
CA GLU A 42 10.39 6.70 -10.12
C GLU A 42 10.15 7.65 -8.94
N ARG A 43 9.71 7.12 -7.78
CA ARG A 43 9.18 7.90 -6.66
C ARG A 43 9.91 7.74 -5.34
N GLY A 44 10.85 6.82 -5.25
CA GLY A 44 11.55 6.49 -4.02
C GLY A 44 10.69 5.69 -3.04
N HIS A 45 10.98 5.79 -1.76
CA HIS A 45 10.23 5.08 -0.71
C HIS A 45 8.73 5.46 -0.72
N PRO A 46 7.80 4.50 -0.59
CA PRO A 46 6.37 4.78 -0.68
C PRO A 46 5.85 5.78 0.34
N ARG A 47 6.33 5.72 1.58
CA ARG A 47 5.88 6.60 2.69
C ARG A 47 4.35 6.71 2.74
N LEU A 48 3.67 5.58 2.75
CA LEU A 48 2.21 5.50 2.57
C LEU A 48 1.46 6.34 3.59
N ARG A 49 1.80 6.24 4.86
CA ARG A 49 1.12 7.00 5.90
C ARG A 49 1.25 8.51 5.68
N ARG A 50 2.45 8.98 5.37
CA ARG A 50 2.69 10.40 5.12
C ARG A 50 1.89 10.90 3.91
N ARG A 51 1.81 10.13 2.84
CA ARG A 51 1.08 10.50 1.62
C ARG A 51 -0.43 10.50 1.82
N HIS A 52 -0.94 9.75 2.80
CA HIS A 52 -2.37 9.68 3.11
C HIS A 52 -2.80 10.62 4.24
N MET A 53 -1.86 11.28 4.92
CA MET A 53 -2.18 12.16 6.07
C MET A 53 -3.09 13.35 5.72
N ARG A 54 -3.09 13.79 4.49
CA ARG A 54 -3.96 14.87 4.03
C ARG A 54 -5.43 14.47 3.84
N PHE A 55 -5.72 13.17 3.89
CA PHE A 55 -7.07 12.65 3.80
C PHE A 55 -7.54 12.19 5.18
N SER A 56 -8.82 12.39 5.48
CA SER A 56 -9.41 11.80 6.67
C SER A 56 -9.78 10.36 6.41
N ILE A 57 -9.06 9.43 7.03
CA ILE A 57 -9.23 8.00 6.85
C ILE A 57 -9.58 7.36 8.18
N GLY A 58 -10.85 7.03 8.33
CA GLY A 58 -11.37 6.28 9.48
C GLY A 58 -11.69 4.84 9.11
N VAL A 59 -12.46 4.20 9.99
CA VAL A 59 -12.91 2.81 9.80
C VAL A 59 -13.76 2.67 8.53
N SER A 60 -14.65 3.62 8.25
CA SER A 60 -15.53 3.56 7.09
C SER A 60 -14.77 3.62 5.76
N GLU A 61 -13.74 4.44 5.66
CA GLU A 61 -12.87 4.53 4.48
C GLU A 61 -12.05 3.26 4.31
N ARG A 62 -11.48 2.74 5.40
CA ARG A 62 -10.78 1.45 5.40
C ARG A 62 -11.68 0.33 4.90
N ASP A 63 -12.87 0.22 5.44
CA ASP A 63 -13.80 -0.87 5.11
C ASP A 63 -14.30 -0.75 3.67
N ALA A 64 -14.57 0.45 3.17
CA ALA A 64 -14.95 0.69 1.78
C ALA A 64 -13.81 0.31 0.81
N TRP A 65 -12.58 0.65 1.15
CA TRP A 65 -11.41 0.25 0.35
C TRP A 65 -11.23 -1.27 0.33
N MET A 66 -11.36 -1.92 1.49
CA MET A 66 -11.26 -3.38 1.58
C MET A 66 -12.37 -4.08 0.80
N LEU A 67 -13.58 -3.54 0.78
CA LEU A 67 -14.67 -4.08 -0.03
C LEU A 67 -14.31 -4.08 -1.52
N CYS A 68 -13.75 -2.98 -2.00
CA CYS A 68 -13.29 -2.88 -3.38
C CYS A 68 -12.15 -3.86 -3.67
N MET A 69 -11.18 -3.97 -2.78
CA MET A 69 -10.05 -4.86 -2.94
C MET A 69 -10.46 -6.33 -2.91
N ARG A 70 -11.35 -6.70 -1.98
CA ARG A 70 -11.88 -8.08 -1.90
C ARG A 70 -12.62 -8.49 -3.15
N ARG A 71 -13.40 -7.58 -3.71
CA ARG A 71 -14.06 -7.84 -4.99
C ARG A 71 -13.06 -8.05 -6.13
N ALA A 72 -12.05 -7.20 -6.21
CA ALA A 72 -10.99 -7.35 -7.20
C ALA A 72 -10.24 -8.68 -7.05
N LEU A 73 -9.89 -9.05 -5.83
CA LEU A 73 -9.23 -10.33 -5.53
C LEU A 73 -10.09 -11.53 -5.93
N SER A 74 -11.39 -11.47 -5.68
CA SER A 74 -12.31 -12.55 -6.07
C SER A 74 -12.40 -12.74 -7.59
N GLU A 75 -12.19 -11.68 -8.35
CA GLU A 75 -12.25 -11.71 -9.82
C GLU A 75 -10.94 -12.20 -10.45
N VAL A 76 -9.78 -11.94 -9.84
CA VAL A 76 -8.47 -12.20 -10.47
C VAL A 76 -7.65 -13.30 -9.80
N VAL A 77 -7.91 -13.64 -8.56
CA VAL A 77 -7.16 -14.65 -7.81
C VAL A 77 -8.05 -15.86 -7.53
N SER A 78 -7.79 -16.97 -8.22
CA SER A 78 -8.57 -18.20 -8.07
C SER A 78 -8.16 -19.05 -6.86
N ASP A 79 -6.91 -18.93 -6.40
CA ASP A 79 -6.41 -19.64 -5.22
C ASP A 79 -6.97 -19.03 -3.94
N ALA A 80 -7.78 -19.78 -3.21
CA ALA A 80 -8.43 -19.31 -1.99
C ALA A 80 -7.44 -19.04 -0.86
N ALA A 81 -6.38 -19.83 -0.73
CA ALA A 81 -5.35 -19.61 0.29
C ALA A 81 -4.57 -18.32 0.02
N LEU A 82 -4.18 -18.09 -1.23
CA LEU A 82 -3.52 -16.85 -1.63
C LEU A 82 -4.41 -15.63 -1.44
N ARG A 83 -5.70 -15.73 -1.78
CA ARG A 83 -6.65 -14.63 -1.52
C ARG A 83 -6.74 -14.27 -0.04
N ALA A 84 -6.77 -15.27 0.83
CA ALA A 84 -6.81 -15.04 2.28
C ALA A 84 -5.54 -14.35 2.79
N GLU A 85 -4.39 -14.74 2.31
CA GLU A 85 -3.11 -14.11 2.65
C GLU A 85 -3.05 -12.66 2.17
N LEU A 86 -3.45 -12.40 0.93
CA LEU A 86 -3.49 -11.05 0.37
C LEU A 86 -4.52 -10.17 1.08
N ASP A 87 -5.69 -10.69 1.39
CA ASP A 87 -6.72 -9.98 2.17
C ASP A 87 -6.16 -9.52 3.52
N ALA A 88 -5.54 -10.42 4.26
CA ALA A 88 -4.94 -10.10 5.56
C ALA A 88 -3.85 -9.03 5.44
N ALA A 89 -2.99 -9.13 4.43
CA ALA A 89 -1.92 -8.17 4.20
C ALA A 89 -2.46 -6.78 3.81
N PHE A 90 -3.44 -6.74 2.92
CA PHE A 90 -4.08 -5.48 2.52
C PHE A 90 -4.87 -4.84 3.66
N PHE A 91 -5.57 -5.64 4.46
CA PHE A 91 -6.27 -5.13 5.64
C PHE A 91 -5.30 -4.49 6.63
N LYS A 92 -4.18 -5.13 6.89
CA LYS A 92 -3.14 -4.61 7.78
C LYS A 92 -2.61 -3.26 7.29
N THR A 93 -2.38 -3.12 5.99
CA THR A 93 -1.96 -1.84 5.39
C THR A 93 -3.05 -0.79 5.50
N ALA A 94 -4.26 -1.12 5.13
CA ALA A 94 -5.37 -0.19 5.14
C ALA A 94 -5.68 0.29 6.57
N ASP A 95 -5.62 -0.60 7.54
CA ASP A 95 -5.80 -0.26 8.94
C ASP A 95 -4.70 0.66 9.48
N PHE A 96 -3.46 0.41 9.10
CA PHE A 96 -2.31 1.26 9.44
C PHE A 96 -2.44 2.67 8.87
N LEU A 97 -3.10 2.84 7.74
CA LEU A 97 -3.29 4.15 7.10
C LEU A 97 -4.41 4.99 7.70
N ARG A 98 -5.17 4.45 8.65
CA ARG A 98 -6.16 5.25 9.39
C ARG A 98 -5.47 6.36 10.17
N ASN A 99 -6.08 7.54 10.14
CA ASN A 99 -5.53 8.74 10.77
C ASN A 99 -6.60 9.61 11.43
N ASP A 100 -7.76 9.03 11.74
CA ASP A 100 -8.81 9.72 12.45
C ASP A 100 -8.46 9.96 13.93
N ALA A 101 -9.17 10.90 14.58
CA ALA A 101 -8.86 11.35 15.93
C ALA A 101 -8.99 10.27 17.01
N GLU A 102 -9.75 9.21 16.76
CA GLU A 102 -9.96 8.12 17.72
C GLU A 102 -8.72 7.22 17.87
N HIS A 103 -7.74 7.36 17.02
CA HIS A 103 -6.58 6.47 16.93
C HIS A 103 -5.23 7.16 17.17
N VAL A 104 -5.25 8.38 17.68
CA VAL A 104 -4.04 9.15 18.02
C VAL A 104 -3.17 8.46 19.08
N HIS A 105 -3.72 7.50 19.79
CA HIS A 105 -3.01 6.76 20.84
C HIS A 105 -2.37 5.46 20.36
N VAL A 106 -2.50 5.11 19.11
CA VAL A 106 -1.93 3.88 18.57
C VAL A 106 -0.46 4.12 18.19
N HIS A 107 0.38 3.19 18.60
CA HIS A 107 1.81 3.21 18.32
C HIS A 107 2.11 3.46 16.86
N HIS A 108 3.00 4.41 16.60
CA HIS A 108 3.46 4.80 15.27
C HIS A 108 4.44 3.79 14.63
N ALA A 109 4.50 2.58 15.13
CA ALA A 109 5.33 1.55 14.52
C ALA A 109 4.73 1.11 13.18
N GLU A 110 5.50 1.20 12.15
CA GLU A 110 5.12 0.60 10.87
C GLU A 110 4.85 -0.90 11.08
N PRO A 111 3.75 -1.42 10.54
CA PRO A 111 3.50 -2.84 10.65
C PRO A 111 4.61 -3.60 9.96
N THR A 112 5.35 -4.34 10.75
CA THR A 112 6.39 -5.25 10.26
C THR A 112 5.77 -6.20 9.23
N GLY A 113 6.30 -6.21 8.05
CA GLY A 113 5.79 -7.06 6.98
C GLY A 113 5.07 -6.33 5.85
N LEU A 114 4.76 -5.03 6.04
CA LEU A 114 4.19 -4.21 4.97
C LEU A 114 5.24 -3.38 4.25
N ALA A 115 6.36 -3.18 4.89
CA ALA A 115 7.49 -2.47 4.32
C ALA A 115 8.38 -3.38 3.47
N ALA A 116 8.23 -4.68 3.57
CA ALA A 116 9.01 -5.59 2.77
C ALA A 116 8.09 -6.18 1.70
N PRO A 117 8.11 -5.65 0.49
CA PRO A 117 7.63 -6.41 -0.63
C PRO A 117 8.39 -7.75 -0.64
N MET A 118 7.70 -8.79 -0.98
CA MET A 118 8.36 -10.05 -1.29
C MET A 118 9.44 -9.76 -2.34
N GLY A 119 10.71 -9.97 -1.98
CA GLY A 119 11.82 -9.64 -2.84
C GLY A 119 12.44 -8.27 -2.54
N ALA A 120 12.35 -7.80 -1.30
CA ALA A 120 13.27 -6.77 -0.86
C ALA A 120 14.67 -7.22 -1.24
N ALA A 121 15.17 -6.63 -2.31
CA ALA A 121 16.52 -6.89 -2.74
C ALA A 121 17.40 -6.72 -1.51
N SER A 122 18.13 -7.75 -1.19
CA SER A 122 19.22 -7.63 -0.25
C SER A 122 20.00 -6.39 -0.67
N GLU A 123 20.00 -5.39 0.14
CA GLU A 123 20.98 -4.35 0.02
C GLU A 123 22.34 -5.05 0.03
N LYS A 124 22.85 -5.23 -1.17
CA LYS A 124 24.27 -5.47 -1.29
C LYS A 124 24.92 -4.19 -0.80
N MET A 125 25.26 -4.21 0.47
CA MET A 125 26.27 -3.28 0.96
C MET A 125 27.47 -3.43 0.03
N GLY A 126 27.63 -2.45 -0.82
CA GLY A 126 28.83 -2.32 -1.59
C GLY A 126 30.03 -2.28 -0.65
N PRO A 127 31.17 -2.81 -1.04
CA PRO A 127 32.34 -2.80 -0.20
C PRO A 127 32.65 -1.34 0.17
N THR A 128 32.75 -1.09 1.44
CA THR A 128 33.30 0.14 1.97
C THR A 128 34.64 0.41 1.29
N PRO A 129 34.86 1.59 0.71
CA PRO A 129 36.15 1.89 0.16
C PRO A 129 37.13 1.94 1.32
N GLU A 130 38.05 0.99 1.31
CA GLU A 130 39.17 0.98 2.19
C GLU A 130 39.95 2.28 1.99
N LYS A 131 39.95 3.11 3.01
CA LYS A 131 40.78 4.31 3.00
C LYS A 131 42.22 3.87 3.02
N HIS A 132 42.81 3.83 1.88
CA HIS A 132 44.27 3.72 1.76
C HIS A 132 44.84 5.03 2.28
N LYS A 133 45.45 5.00 3.45
CA LYS A 133 46.29 6.06 3.95
C LYS A 133 47.65 5.93 3.28
N PRO A 134 48.23 7.00 2.72
CA PRO A 134 49.61 6.98 2.24
C PRO A 134 50.60 6.82 3.41
#